data_aa4edaf427565bcb865887f8966d97fb
#
_entry.id   aa4edaf427565bcb865887f8966d97fb
#
_cell.length_a   1.000
_cell.length_b   1.000
_cell.length_c   1.000
_cell.angle_alpha   90.00
_cell.angle_beta   90.00
_cell.angle_gamma   90.00
#
_symmetry.space_group_name_H-M   'P 1'
#
loop_
_entity.id
_entity.type
_entity.pdbx_description
1 polymer ?
#
loop_
_entity_poly.entity_id
_entity_poly.type
_entity_poly.pdbx_seq_one_letter_code
_entity_poly.pdbx_strand_id
1 'polypeptide(L)'
;MGDQSDGDKRAGVEDKNLLQYDCLHSNMSHGQTKKSEVKNRRYNAADSEENAQIKLLFQTGFDEAELKSYISVIHANVYQTIKVLYDGSKELAQNETDSMKFVVSSENKEIGEKLSEIGGRLDYPRLTKELAEDIETLWADPAIQETYAHGNELQLPDCANYFMENLQRLSDANYVPTKDDVLYARVRTTGVVEIQFSPVGEHKKSGEVYRLFDVGGQRNERRKWIHLFEGVSAVIFCAAISEYDQTLFEDEQKNRMMETKELFDWVLKQPCFEKTSFMLFLNKFDIFEKKVLKVPLNVCEWFKDYQPVSTGKQEIENAYEFVKKKFEELYFQSTAPDRVDRVFKIYRTTALDPKLVKKTFKLVDETLRRRHLFEAGLL
;
A
#
# COMPACT_ATOMS: atom_id res chain seq x y z
N MET A 1 13.77 2.05 -67.46
CA MET A 1 12.80 2.93 -66.79
C MET A 1 12.13 2.09 -65.71
N GLY A 2 12.73 2.08 -64.60
CA GLY A 2 12.26 1.40 -63.40
C GLY A 2 12.44 2.35 -62.24
N ASP A 3 11.46 2.49 -61.49
CA ASP A 3 11.48 3.32 -60.32
C ASP A 3 11.60 2.38 -59.08
N GLN A 4 12.69 2.57 -58.34
CA GLN A 4 12.94 1.88 -57.07
C GLN A 4 12.47 2.79 -55.97
N SER A 5 11.40 2.41 -55.30
CA SER A 5 11.00 3.02 -54.01
C SER A 5 11.69 2.30 -52.87
N ASP A 6 12.67 2.96 -52.29
CA ASP A 6 13.31 2.59 -51.03
C ASP A 6 12.26 2.59 -49.88
N GLY A 7 12.00 1.41 -49.38
CA GLY A 7 11.19 1.23 -48.18
C GLY A 7 12.08 1.39 -46.93
N ASP A 8 11.90 2.50 -46.27
CA ASP A 8 12.51 2.84 -44.98
C ASP A 8 12.06 1.84 -43.89
N LYS A 9 12.88 0.82 -43.63
CA LYS A 9 12.74 -0.07 -42.49
C LYS A 9 13.22 0.65 -41.22
N ARG A 10 12.40 1.45 -40.63
CA ARG A 10 12.57 1.81 -39.21
C ARG A 10 12.32 0.59 -38.39
N ALA A 11 13.38 -0.08 -37.95
CA ALA A 11 13.35 -1.05 -36.92
C ALA A 11 12.82 -0.38 -35.64
N GLY A 12 11.63 -0.77 -35.21
CA GLY A 12 11.11 -0.37 -33.90
C GLY A 12 12.03 -0.94 -32.82
N VAL A 13 12.65 -0.06 -32.06
CA VAL A 13 13.30 -0.42 -30.81
C VAL A 13 12.18 -0.84 -29.88
N GLU A 14 12.01 -2.16 -29.71
CA GLU A 14 11.11 -2.70 -28.71
C GLU A 14 11.60 -2.24 -27.33
N ASP A 15 10.77 -1.47 -26.65
CA ASP A 15 10.94 -1.03 -25.27
C ASP A 15 10.91 -2.28 -24.35
N LYS A 16 12.10 -2.84 -24.04
CA LYS A 16 12.25 -4.09 -23.28
C LYS A 16 12.30 -3.93 -21.77
N ASN A 17 12.12 -2.72 -21.22
CA ASN A 17 12.25 -2.45 -19.79
C ASN A 17 10.90 -2.12 -19.14
N LEU A 18 10.00 -3.11 -19.06
CA LEU A 18 8.73 -2.97 -18.37
C LEU A 18 8.87 -3.53 -16.94
N LEU A 19 8.75 -2.67 -15.93
CA LEU A 19 8.60 -3.05 -14.53
C LEU A 19 7.12 -2.96 -14.15
N GLN A 20 6.56 -4.02 -13.60
CA GLN A 20 5.22 -3.97 -13.04
C GLN A 20 5.29 -3.98 -11.53
N TYR A 21 4.61 -3.01 -10.94
CA TYR A 21 4.47 -2.84 -9.51
C TYR A 21 3.07 -3.25 -9.07
N ASP A 22 3.00 -4.22 -8.18
CA ASP A 22 1.75 -4.67 -7.58
C ASP A 22 1.76 -4.30 -6.11
N CYS A 23 1.18 -3.15 -5.78
CA CYS A 23 0.94 -2.79 -4.40
C CYS A 23 -0.36 -3.41 -3.94
N LEU A 24 -0.28 -4.65 -3.48
CA LEU A 24 -1.42 -5.40 -3.00
C LEU A 24 -1.72 -5.03 -1.55
N HIS A 25 -2.26 -3.83 -1.35
CA HIS A 25 -2.97 -3.53 -0.14
C HIS A 25 -4.34 -4.23 -0.20
N SER A 26 -4.50 -5.25 0.64
CA SER A 26 -5.80 -5.87 0.92
C SER A 26 -6.67 -4.90 1.71
N ASN A 27 -7.27 -3.93 1.04
CA ASN A 27 -8.20 -3.01 1.66
C ASN A 27 -9.41 -2.80 0.75
N MET A 28 -10.50 -3.35 1.14
CA MET A 28 -11.76 -3.37 0.40
C MET A 28 -12.86 -2.74 1.24
N SER A 29 -13.59 -1.80 0.65
CA SER A 29 -14.87 -1.34 1.16
C SER A 29 -15.95 -1.58 0.13
N HIS A 30 -17.02 -2.29 0.48
CA HIS A 30 -18.21 -2.43 -0.34
C HIS A 30 -19.17 -1.28 -0.07
N GLY A 31 -19.50 -0.56 -1.14
CA GLY A 31 -20.73 0.20 -1.21
C GLY A 31 -21.56 -0.36 -2.35
N GLN A 32 -22.70 -0.96 -2.07
CA GLN A 32 -23.68 -1.24 -3.09
C GLN A 32 -24.22 0.09 -3.62
N THR A 33 -23.83 0.50 -4.80
CA THR A 33 -24.41 1.66 -5.46
C THR A 33 -25.42 1.25 -6.51
N LYS A 34 -26.66 1.67 -6.27
CA LYS A 34 -27.67 1.84 -7.32
C LYS A 34 -27.08 2.74 -8.42
N LYS A 35 -27.25 2.32 -9.69
CA LYS A 35 -26.89 3.12 -10.86
C LYS A 35 -27.57 4.49 -10.79
N SER A 36 -26.80 5.53 -10.60
CA SER A 36 -27.12 6.88 -10.99
C SER A 36 -25.94 7.41 -11.81
N GLU A 37 -26.24 7.99 -12.97
CA GLU A 37 -25.29 8.63 -13.85
C GLU A 37 -24.49 9.69 -13.10
N VAL A 38 -23.24 9.38 -12.77
CA VAL A 38 -22.30 10.35 -12.22
C VAL A 38 -21.45 10.86 -13.38
N LYS A 39 -21.60 12.13 -13.68
CA LYS A 39 -20.77 12.89 -14.63
C LYS A 39 -19.29 12.63 -14.33
N ASN A 40 -18.59 12.12 -15.35
CA ASN A 40 -17.16 11.89 -15.37
C ASN A 40 -16.39 13.16 -14.95
N ARG A 41 -16.05 13.29 -13.68
CA ARG A 41 -14.88 14.03 -13.25
C ARG A 41 -13.74 13.02 -13.23
N ARG A 42 -12.83 13.14 -14.20
CA ARG A 42 -11.55 12.43 -14.19
C ARG A 42 -10.76 12.93 -13.00
N TYR A 43 -10.84 12.24 -11.88
CA TYR A 43 -9.84 12.38 -10.83
C TYR A 43 -8.63 11.57 -11.29
N ASN A 44 -7.51 12.24 -11.47
CA ASN A 44 -6.24 11.58 -11.73
C ASN A 44 -5.95 10.65 -10.55
N ALA A 45 -5.55 9.44 -10.92
CA ALA A 45 -5.32 8.30 -10.10
C ALA A 45 -4.62 8.60 -8.77
N ALA A 46 -5.16 8.03 -7.79
CA ALA A 46 -4.62 7.91 -6.48
C ALA A 46 -3.38 7.00 -6.48
N ASP A 47 -2.23 7.59 -6.27
CA ASP A 47 -0.97 6.88 -6.13
C ASP A 47 -0.97 6.09 -4.81
N SER A 48 -0.52 4.84 -4.82
CA SER A 48 -0.22 4.11 -3.59
C SER A 48 0.95 4.79 -2.85
N GLU A 49 1.13 4.46 -1.58
CA GLU A 49 2.22 4.99 -0.74
C GLU A 49 3.59 4.80 -1.42
N GLU A 50 3.85 3.62 -1.99
CA GLU A 50 5.10 3.33 -2.69
C GLU A 50 5.22 4.10 -4.00
N ASN A 51 4.15 4.30 -4.74
CA ASN A 51 4.16 5.12 -5.95
C ASN A 51 4.42 6.59 -5.64
N ALA A 52 3.79 7.12 -4.60
CA ALA A 52 4.08 8.46 -4.11
C ALA A 52 5.56 8.60 -3.77
N GLN A 53 6.15 7.61 -3.10
CA GLN A 53 7.56 7.58 -2.75
C GLN A 53 8.47 7.47 -3.98
N ILE A 54 8.12 6.62 -4.95
CA ILE A 54 8.87 6.48 -6.21
C ILE A 54 8.85 7.82 -6.97
N LYS A 55 7.69 8.46 -7.07
CA LYS A 55 7.56 9.76 -7.72
C LYS A 55 8.42 10.83 -7.04
N LEU A 56 8.47 10.84 -5.72
CA LEU A 56 9.33 11.75 -4.95
C LEU A 56 10.83 11.50 -5.15
N LEU A 57 11.25 10.24 -5.31
CA LEU A 57 12.66 9.87 -5.39
C LEU A 57 13.24 9.92 -6.78
N PHE A 58 12.45 9.64 -7.82
CA PHE A 58 12.94 9.40 -9.17
C PHE A 58 12.39 10.36 -10.22
N GLN A 59 11.36 11.13 -9.90
CA GLN A 59 10.78 12.17 -10.75
C GLN A 59 11.00 13.58 -10.14
N THR A 60 10.30 14.57 -10.68
CA THR A 60 10.35 15.96 -10.21
C THR A 60 9.65 16.18 -8.87
N GLY A 61 9.07 15.13 -8.29
CA GLY A 61 8.22 15.22 -7.11
C GLY A 61 6.77 15.60 -7.48
N PHE A 62 6.09 16.23 -6.54
CA PHE A 62 4.75 16.76 -6.75
C PHE A 62 4.84 18.27 -6.98
N ASP A 63 4.17 18.79 -7.97
CA ASP A 63 3.95 20.23 -8.11
C ASP A 63 2.86 20.72 -7.13
N GLU A 64 2.69 22.03 -7.02
CA GLU A 64 1.73 22.61 -6.08
C GLU A 64 0.27 22.24 -6.40
N ALA A 65 -0.07 22.10 -7.67
CA ALA A 65 -1.42 21.72 -8.09
C ALA A 65 -1.70 20.25 -7.75
N GLU A 66 -0.73 19.38 -7.94
CA GLU A 66 -0.80 17.98 -7.52
C GLU A 66 -0.92 17.86 -6.00
N LEU A 67 -0.09 18.57 -5.22
CA LEU A 67 -0.20 18.58 -3.76
C LEU A 67 -1.59 19.03 -3.31
N LYS A 68 -2.12 20.10 -3.88
CA LYS A 68 -3.47 20.60 -3.56
C LYS A 68 -4.58 19.60 -3.88
N SER A 69 -4.39 18.72 -4.86
CA SER A 69 -5.36 17.66 -5.19
C SER A 69 -5.54 16.64 -4.06
N TYR A 70 -4.54 16.47 -3.18
CA TYR A 70 -4.62 15.59 -2.01
C TYR A 70 -5.39 16.15 -0.83
N ILE A 71 -5.71 17.44 -0.79
CA ILE A 71 -6.41 18.07 0.34
C ILE A 71 -7.70 17.31 0.69
N SER A 72 -8.54 17.04 -0.31
CA SER A 72 -9.81 16.34 -0.09
C SER A 72 -9.62 14.91 0.39
N VAL A 73 -8.59 14.23 -0.08
CA VAL A 73 -8.24 12.86 0.33
C VAL A 73 -7.77 12.84 1.78
N ILE A 74 -6.88 13.77 2.15
CA ILE A 74 -6.35 13.89 3.51
C ILE A 74 -7.47 14.19 4.50
N HIS A 75 -8.35 15.15 4.16
CA HIS A 75 -9.52 15.44 5.00
C HIS A 75 -10.47 14.23 5.12
N ALA A 76 -10.67 13.48 4.03
CA ALA A 76 -11.44 12.24 4.06
C ALA A 76 -10.81 11.20 5.00
N ASN A 77 -9.48 11.05 4.97
CA ASN A 77 -8.78 10.12 5.87
C ASN A 77 -8.98 10.52 7.34
N VAL A 78 -8.95 11.82 7.67
CA VAL A 78 -9.24 12.33 9.03
C VAL A 78 -10.65 11.95 9.46
N TYR A 79 -11.67 12.25 8.65
CA TYR A 79 -13.06 11.96 8.99
C TYR A 79 -13.35 10.46 9.08
N GLN A 80 -12.79 9.67 8.17
CA GLN A 80 -12.93 8.21 8.22
C GLN A 80 -12.28 7.62 9.46
N THR A 81 -11.09 8.12 9.85
CA THR A 81 -10.42 7.68 11.07
C THR A 81 -11.27 7.93 12.31
N ILE A 82 -11.77 9.15 12.49
CA ILE A 82 -12.55 9.48 13.68
C ILE A 82 -13.90 8.74 13.72
N LYS A 83 -14.51 8.51 12.55
CA LYS A 83 -15.71 7.67 12.43
C LYS A 83 -15.43 6.24 12.89
N VAL A 84 -14.38 5.60 12.36
CA VAL A 84 -14.01 4.21 12.73
C VAL A 84 -13.78 4.11 14.24
N LEU A 85 -13.11 5.09 14.83
CA LEU A 85 -12.86 5.12 16.27
C LEU A 85 -14.14 5.29 17.08
N TYR A 86 -15.00 6.23 16.71
CA TYR A 86 -16.23 6.49 17.44
C TYR A 86 -17.25 5.35 17.32
N ASP A 87 -17.44 4.82 16.11
CA ASP A 87 -18.34 3.69 15.90
C ASP A 87 -17.77 2.42 16.54
N GLY A 88 -16.45 2.19 16.42
CA GLY A 88 -15.76 1.08 17.07
C GLY A 88 -15.81 1.14 18.60
N SER A 89 -15.74 2.34 19.20
CA SER A 89 -15.91 2.48 20.65
C SER A 89 -17.28 1.99 21.12
N LYS A 90 -18.34 2.25 20.35
CA LYS A 90 -19.69 1.76 20.65
C LYS A 90 -19.80 0.25 20.52
N GLU A 91 -19.15 -0.31 19.50
CA GLU A 91 -19.14 -1.76 19.24
C GLU A 91 -18.39 -2.50 20.36
N LEU A 92 -17.17 -2.04 20.70
CA LEU A 92 -16.37 -2.63 21.78
C LEU A 92 -17.07 -2.49 23.15
N ALA A 93 -17.75 -1.36 23.39
CA ALA A 93 -18.56 -1.17 24.60
C ALA A 93 -19.74 -2.15 24.73
N GLN A 94 -20.18 -2.79 23.65
CA GLN A 94 -21.24 -3.80 23.68
C GLN A 94 -20.70 -5.23 23.80
N ASN A 95 -19.51 -5.49 23.27
CA ASN A 95 -18.99 -6.83 23.07
C ASN A 95 -17.91 -7.23 24.09
N GLU A 96 -17.21 -6.26 24.69
CA GLU A 96 -16.09 -6.52 25.58
C GLU A 96 -16.50 -6.71 27.04
N THR A 97 -15.75 -7.55 27.77
CA THR A 97 -15.98 -7.84 29.18
C THR A 97 -15.78 -6.60 30.06
N ASP A 98 -14.87 -5.70 29.69
CA ASP A 98 -14.57 -4.41 30.34
C ASP A 98 -15.11 -3.25 29.50
N SER A 99 -16.39 -3.32 29.20
CA SER A 99 -17.09 -2.42 28.29
C SER A 99 -17.02 -0.93 28.66
N MET A 100 -16.87 -0.62 29.95
CA MET A 100 -16.90 0.77 30.45
C MET A 100 -15.74 1.63 29.94
N LYS A 101 -14.58 1.03 29.65
CA LYS A 101 -13.41 1.76 29.14
C LYS A 101 -13.57 2.28 27.71
N PHE A 102 -14.54 1.73 26.96
CA PHE A 102 -14.85 2.16 25.60
C PHE A 102 -16.04 3.14 25.53
N VAL A 103 -16.66 3.46 26.66
CA VAL A 103 -17.80 4.38 26.69
C VAL A 103 -17.32 5.82 26.65
N VAL A 104 -17.54 6.48 25.51
CA VAL A 104 -17.23 7.90 25.31
C VAL A 104 -17.97 8.75 26.34
N SER A 105 -17.28 9.75 26.91
CA SER A 105 -17.82 10.66 27.92
C SER A 105 -19.08 11.33 27.44
N SER A 106 -20.02 11.62 28.35
CA SER A 106 -21.32 12.23 28.00
C SER A 106 -21.17 13.58 27.30
N GLU A 107 -20.11 14.32 27.61
CA GLU A 107 -19.77 15.61 27.03
C GLU A 107 -19.37 15.51 25.56
N ASN A 108 -18.72 14.40 25.17
CA ASN A 108 -18.20 14.19 23.83
C ASN A 108 -19.15 13.41 22.90
N LYS A 109 -20.28 12.90 23.42
CA LYS A 109 -21.22 12.10 22.62
C LYS A 109 -21.79 12.85 21.42
N GLU A 110 -22.24 14.10 21.63
CA GLU A 110 -22.81 14.92 20.57
C GLU A 110 -21.77 15.22 19.47
N ILE A 111 -20.53 15.53 19.88
CA ILE A 111 -19.40 15.73 18.97
C ILE A 111 -19.13 14.43 18.18
N GLY A 112 -19.11 13.29 18.86
CA GLY A 112 -18.88 11.97 18.25
C GLY A 112 -19.95 11.61 17.22
N GLU A 113 -21.24 11.82 17.51
CA GLU A 113 -22.34 11.57 16.56
C GLU A 113 -22.20 12.48 15.32
N LYS A 114 -21.96 13.78 15.51
CA LYS A 114 -21.74 14.74 14.44
C LYS A 114 -20.58 14.31 13.52
N LEU A 115 -19.45 13.95 14.10
CA LEU A 115 -18.25 13.56 13.34
C LEU A 115 -18.41 12.20 12.65
N SER A 116 -19.08 11.24 13.28
CA SER A 116 -19.40 9.95 12.66
C SER A 116 -20.35 10.13 11.47
N GLU A 117 -21.35 11.00 11.58
CA GLU A 117 -22.23 11.33 10.44
C GLU A 117 -21.44 11.93 9.27
N ILE A 118 -20.54 12.89 9.54
CA ILE A 118 -19.66 13.48 8.52
C ILE A 118 -18.79 12.37 7.88
N GLY A 119 -18.17 11.53 8.68
CA GLY A 119 -17.32 10.43 8.21
C GLY A 119 -18.05 9.35 7.41
N GLY A 120 -19.37 9.30 7.49
CA GLY A 120 -20.22 8.40 6.68
C GLY A 120 -20.65 8.96 5.32
N ARG A 121 -20.36 10.21 5.00
CA ARG A 121 -20.76 10.85 3.75
C ARG A 121 -19.89 10.42 2.56
N LEU A 122 -20.45 10.54 1.37
CA LEU A 122 -19.69 10.35 0.13
C LEU A 122 -18.91 11.62 -0.28
N ASP A 123 -19.34 12.78 0.23
CA ASP A 123 -18.73 14.08 -0.03
C ASP A 123 -18.37 14.72 1.32
N TYR A 124 -17.08 14.85 1.57
CA TYR A 124 -16.57 15.36 2.84
C TYR A 124 -16.39 16.87 2.79
N PRO A 125 -16.84 17.60 3.83
CA PRO A 125 -16.55 19.02 3.92
C PRO A 125 -15.05 19.25 4.08
N ARG A 126 -14.61 20.46 3.73
CA ARG A 126 -13.25 20.87 4.08
C ARG A 126 -13.10 20.88 5.59
N LEU A 127 -11.96 20.40 6.09
CA LEU A 127 -11.63 20.45 7.51
C LEU A 127 -11.45 21.93 7.91
N THR A 128 -12.33 22.42 8.77
CA THR A 128 -12.25 23.76 9.36
C THR A 128 -11.59 23.71 10.73
N LYS A 129 -11.15 24.84 11.27
CA LYS A 129 -10.58 24.90 12.61
C LYS A 129 -11.55 24.40 13.68
N GLU A 130 -12.83 24.75 13.58
CA GLU A 130 -13.87 24.28 14.49
C GLU A 130 -14.02 22.75 14.46
N LEU A 131 -14.04 22.17 13.25
CA LEU A 131 -14.10 20.70 13.12
C LEU A 131 -12.81 20.02 13.61
N ALA A 132 -11.66 20.67 13.45
CA ALA A 132 -10.40 20.16 13.99
C ALA A 132 -10.39 20.18 15.52
N GLU A 133 -10.91 21.23 16.16
CA GLU A 133 -11.08 21.33 17.62
C GLU A 133 -12.05 20.27 18.16
N ASP A 134 -13.18 20.04 17.46
CA ASP A 134 -14.11 18.94 17.77
C ASP A 134 -13.41 17.58 17.71
N ILE A 135 -12.61 17.34 16.66
CA ILE A 135 -11.87 16.08 16.49
C ILE A 135 -10.78 15.95 17.56
N GLU A 136 -10.03 17.00 17.88
CA GLU A 136 -9.03 16.98 18.96
C GLU A 136 -9.66 16.66 20.32
N THR A 137 -10.81 17.25 20.60
CA THR A 137 -11.57 17.00 21.82
C THR A 137 -11.99 15.54 21.92
N LEU A 138 -12.55 15.00 20.84
CA LEU A 138 -12.96 13.58 20.79
C LEU A 138 -11.76 12.63 20.82
N TRP A 139 -10.66 12.96 20.10
CA TRP A 139 -9.42 12.18 20.10
C TRP A 139 -8.79 12.08 21.48
N ALA A 140 -8.90 13.14 22.31
CA ALA A 140 -8.39 13.17 23.67
C ALA A 140 -9.26 12.36 24.67
N ASP A 141 -10.45 11.91 24.27
CA ASP A 141 -11.32 11.11 25.14
C ASP A 141 -10.67 9.76 25.46
N PRO A 142 -10.58 9.36 26.76
CA PRO A 142 -9.96 8.10 27.17
C PRO A 142 -10.54 6.87 26.46
N ALA A 143 -11.85 6.85 26.21
CA ALA A 143 -12.49 5.75 25.50
C ALA A 143 -12.05 5.65 24.04
N ILE A 144 -11.83 6.79 23.38
CA ILE A 144 -11.30 6.82 22.01
C ILE A 144 -9.83 6.40 21.97
N GLN A 145 -9.01 6.79 22.95
CA GLN A 145 -7.63 6.33 23.06
C GLN A 145 -7.53 4.83 23.34
N GLU A 146 -8.40 4.29 24.17
CA GLU A 146 -8.49 2.84 24.39
C GLU A 146 -8.95 2.12 23.11
N THR A 147 -9.94 2.67 22.41
CA THR A 147 -10.40 2.15 21.11
C THR A 147 -9.28 2.19 20.07
N TYR A 148 -8.47 3.25 20.06
CA TYR A 148 -7.30 3.33 19.19
C TYR A 148 -6.27 2.22 19.47
N ALA A 149 -6.06 1.86 20.74
CA ALA A 149 -5.19 0.75 21.10
C ALA A 149 -5.67 -0.62 20.55
N HIS A 150 -6.97 -0.75 20.28
CA HIS A 150 -7.62 -1.92 19.63
C HIS A 150 -7.83 -1.72 18.11
N GLY A 151 -7.09 -0.81 17.49
CA GLY A 151 -7.26 -0.44 16.08
C GLY A 151 -7.05 -1.56 15.06
N ASN A 152 -6.34 -2.65 15.45
CA ASN A 152 -6.20 -3.86 14.64
C ASN A 152 -7.54 -4.60 14.42
N GLU A 153 -8.44 -4.57 15.38
CA GLU A 153 -9.77 -5.17 15.32
C GLU A 153 -10.74 -4.32 14.49
N LEU A 154 -10.54 -3.00 14.51
CA LEU A 154 -11.41 -2.01 13.87
C LEU A 154 -10.97 -1.62 12.46
N GLN A 155 -9.91 -2.21 11.92
CA GLN A 155 -9.34 -1.87 10.61
C GLN A 155 -8.95 -0.39 10.47
N LEU A 156 -8.44 0.18 11.55
CA LEU A 156 -8.01 1.56 11.60
C LEU A 156 -6.88 1.81 10.59
N PRO A 157 -6.93 2.90 9.81
CA PRO A 157 -5.85 3.25 8.91
C PRO A 157 -4.52 3.51 9.65
N ASP A 158 -3.40 3.05 9.10
CA ASP A 158 -2.06 3.27 9.69
C ASP A 158 -1.69 4.76 9.79
N CYS A 159 -2.30 5.61 8.96
CA CYS A 159 -2.13 7.06 8.96
C CYS A 159 -2.86 7.77 10.11
N ALA A 160 -3.67 7.07 10.91
CA ALA A 160 -4.53 7.67 11.93
C ALA A 160 -3.78 8.62 12.86
N ASN A 161 -2.73 8.13 13.53
CA ASN A 161 -1.97 8.95 14.49
C ASN A 161 -1.34 10.19 13.84
N TYR A 162 -0.74 10.01 12.65
CA TYR A 162 -0.11 11.12 11.94
C TYR A 162 -1.07 12.27 11.66
N PHE A 163 -2.27 11.98 11.17
CA PHE A 163 -3.23 13.04 10.88
C PHE A 163 -3.85 13.63 12.14
N MET A 164 -4.10 12.83 13.17
CA MET A 164 -4.61 13.34 14.45
C MET A 164 -3.62 14.30 15.14
N GLU A 165 -2.32 14.06 15.03
CA GLU A 165 -1.28 14.94 15.55
C GLU A 165 -1.09 16.24 14.73
N ASN A 166 -1.66 16.33 13.52
CA ASN A 166 -1.47 17.45 12.59
C ASN A 166 -2.76 18.26 12.32
N LEU A 167 -3.84 18.05 13.05
CA LEU A 167 -5.15 18.63 12.77
C LEU A 167 -5.15 20.15 12.63
N GLN A 168 -4.42 20.88 13.48
CA GLN A 168 -4.32 22.34 13.43
C GLN A 168 -3.73 22.84 12.11
N ARG A 169 -2.73 22.15 11.58
CA ARG A 169 -2.12 22.49 10.30
C ARG A 169 -3.00 22.10 9.12
N LEU A 170 -3.67 20.93 9.19
CA LEU A 170 -4.56 20.43 8.15
C LEU A 170 -5.82 21.27 7.99
N SER A 171 -6.28 21.92 9.06
CA SER A 171 -7.46 22.77 9.08
C SER A 171 -7.22 24.24 8.66
N ASP A 172 -5.96 24.61 8.38
CA ASP A 172 -5.65 25.97 7.96
C ASP A 172 -6.34 26.32 6.63
N ALA A 173 -6.84 27.55 6.53
CA ALA A 173 -7.52 28.01 5.31
C ALA A 173 -6.61 27.98 4.06
N ASN A 174 -5.30 28.17 4.26
CA ASN A 174 -4.28 28.15 3.20
C ASN A 174 -3.49 26.85 3.17
N TYR A 175 -3.99 25.78 3.80
CA TYR A 175 -3.29 24.51 3.85
C TYR A 175 -2.92 24.00 2.45
N VAL A 176 -1.64 23.70 2.29
CA VAL A 176 -1.07 22.98 1.16
C VAL A 176 -0.39 21.74 1.72
N PRO A 177 -0.73 20.54 1.24
CA PRO A 177 -0.13 19.30 1.70
C PRO A 177 1.39 19.30 1.54
N THR A 178 2.06 18.76 2.53
CA THR A 178 3.49 18.45 2.46
C THR A 178 3.70 17.11 1.73
N LYS A 179 4.94 16.80 1.40
CA LYS A 179 5.30 15.48 0.84
C LYS A 179 4.96 14.36 1.81
N ASP A 180 5.15 14.60 3.12
CA ASP A 180 4.81 13.63 4.14
C ASP A 180 3.30 13.42 4.23
N ASP A 181 2.50 14.47 4.13
CA ASP A 181 1.03 14.34 4.09
C ASP A 181 0.57 13.43 2.95
N VAL A 182 1.19 13.55 1.78
CA VAL A 182 0.89 12.71 0.61
C VAL A 182 1.31 11.26 0.86
N LEU A 183 2.47 11.03 1.49
CA LEU A 183 2.96 9.68 1.79
C LEU A 183 2.08 8.97 2.83
N TYR A 184 1.57 9.71 3.83
CA TYR A 184 0.64 9.16 4.81
C TYR A 184 -0.80 9.07 4.31
N ALA A 185 -1.14 9.80 3.23
CA ALA A 185 -2.50 9.77 2.71
C ALA A 185 -2.85 8.40 2.14
N ARG A 186 -3.87 7.79 2.72
CA ARG A 186 -4.42 6.55 2.17
C ARG A 186 -5.30 6.87 0.98
N VAL A 187 -4.81 6.55 -0.19
CA VAL A 187 -5.51 6.72 -1.46
C VAL A 187 -5.84 5.36 -2.05
N ARG A 188 -7.08 5.20 -2.51
CA ARG A 188 -7.50 3.97 -3.16
C ARG A 188 -7.08 4.01 -4.63
N THR A 189 -6.15 3.13 -5.03
CA THR A 189 -5.79 2.98 -6.44
C THR A 189 -6.95 2.36 -7.22
N THR A 190 -7.47 3.07 -8.22
CA THR A 190 -8.47 2.58 -9.15
C THR A 190 -7.91 2.61 -10.56
N GLY A 191 -7.96 1.48 -11.27
CA GLY A 191 -7.44 1.37 -12.62
C GLY A 191 -5.93 1.08 -12.64
N VAL A 192 -5.22 1.72 -13.58
CA VAL A 192 -3.79 1.54 -13.80
C VAL A 192 -3.12 2.90 -13.83
N VAL A 193 -2.05 3.05 -13.06
CA VAL A 193 -1.20 4.23 -13.05
C VAL A 193 0.15 3.87 -13.64
N GLU A 194 0.60 4.62 -14.63
CA GLU A 194 1.93 4.47 -15.22
C GLU A 194 2.85 5.57 -14.72
N ILE A 195 4.00 5.19 -14.18
CA ILE A 195 5.07 6.10 -13.78
C ILE A 195 6.30 5.78 -14.61
N GLN A 196 6.88 6.80 -15.24
CA GLN A 196 8.13 6.66 -15.99
C GLN A 196 9.25 7.36 -15.22
N PHE A 197 10.38 6.69 -15.07
CA PHE A 197 11.55 7.27 -14.42
C PHE A 197 12.86 6.74 -15.00
N SER A 198 13.93 7.52 -14.84
CA SER A 198 15.26 7.12 -15.28
C SER A 198 15.99 6.32 -14.20
N PRO A 199 16.89 5.41 -14.57
CA PRO A 199 17.73 4.65 -13.63
C PRO A 199 18.49 5.54 -12.67
N VAL A 200 18.85 4.98 -11.51
CA VAL A 200 19.57 5.69 -10.45
C VAL A 200 21.08 5.47 -10.55
N GLY A 201 21.88 6.49 -10.20
CA GLY A 201 23.34 6.36 -10.11
C GLY A 201 24.08 6.49 -11.43
N GLU A 202 25.11 5.67 -11.66
CA GLU A 202 26.00 5.75 -12.81
C GLU A 202 25.29 5.52 -14.16
N HIS A 203 24.16 4.81 -14.12
CA HIS A 203 23.36 4.48 -15.32
C HIS A 203 22.38 5.58 -15.74
N LYS A 204 22.32 6.70 -15.02
CA LYS A 204 21.44 7.84 -15.35
C LYS A 204 21.66 8.38 -16.77
N LYS A 205 22.85 8.16 -17.34
CA LYS A 205 23.23 8.61 -18.69
C LYS A 205 22.96 7.57 -19.80
N SER A 206 22.43 6.39 -19.46
CA SER A 206 22.22 5.31 -20.44
C SER A 206 21.07 5.56 -21.42
N GLY A 207 20.24 6.57 -21.17
CA GLY A 207 19.02 6.82 -21.97
C GLY A 207 17.88 5.83 -21.70
N GLU A 208 18.09 4.88 -20.78
CA GLU A 208 17.06 3.91 -20.40
C GLU A 208 15.97 4.57 -19.59
N VAL A 209 14.73 4.13 -19.80
CA VAL A 209 13.55 4.57 -19.05
C VAL A 209 12.85 3.34 -18.48
N TYR A 210 12.60 3.36 -17.17
CA TYR A 210 11.73 2.39 -16.51
C TYR A 210 10.29 2.85 -16.59
N ARG A 211 9.41 1.90 -16.92
CA ARG A 211 7.96 2.08 -16.89
C ARG A 211 7.42 1.20 -15.78
N LEU A 212 6.84 1.82 -14.78
CA LEU A 212 6.22 1.18 -13.63
C LEU A 212 4.71 1.29 -13.76
N PHE A 213 4.01 0.17 -13.64
CA PHE A 213 2.55 0.14 -13.67
C PHE A 213 2.05 -0.24 -12.27
N ASP A 214 1.32 0.66 -11.63
CA ASP A 214 0.57 0.37 -10.43
C ASP A 214 -0.86 0.02 -10.79
N VAL A 215 -1.37 -1.04 -10.19
CA VAL A 215 -2.70 -1.58 -10.47
C VAL A 215 -3.50 -1.70 -9.19
N GLY A 216 -4.79 -1.35 -9.25
CA GLY A 216 -5.68 -1.48 -8.10
C GLY A 216 -5.73 -2.92 -7.58
N GLY A 217 -5.40 -3.14 -6.30
CA GLY A 217 -5.29 -4.47 -5.66
C GLY A 217 -6.62 -5.16 -5.37
N GLN A 218 -7.76 -4.46 -5.48
CA GLN A 218 -9.07 -5.01 -5.16
C GLN A 218 -9.47 -6.16 -6.10
N ARG A 219 -10.26 -7.12 -5.58
CA ARG A 219 -10.70 -8.31 -6.35
C ARG A 219 -11.37 -7.94 -7.69
N ASN A 220 -12.17 -6.87 -7.70
CA ASN A 220 -12.82 -6.38 -8.92
C ASN A 220 -11.87 -5.71 -9.92
N GLU A 221 -10.74 -5.17 -9.47
CA GLU A 221 -9.72 -4.55 -10.30
C GLU A 221 -8.78 -5.60 -10.94
N ARG A 222 -8.58 -6.74 -10.32
CA ARG A 222 -7.65 -7.81 -10.78
C ARG A 222 -7.94 -8.30 -12.20
N ARG A 223 -9.16 -8.18 -12.68
CA ARG A 223 -9.52 -8.52 -14.09
C ARG A 223 -8.82 -7.63 -15.10
N LYS A 224 -8.42 -6.43 -14.71
CA LYS A 224 -7.72 -5.47 -15.56
C LYS A 224 -6.22 -5.78 -15.71
N TRP A 225 -5.66 -6.58 -14.81
CA TRP A 225 -4.23 -6.88 -14.74
C TRP A 225 -3.73 -7.71 -15.93
N ILE A 226 -4.51 -8.67 -16.40
CA ILE A 226 -4.12 -9.64 -17.43
C ILE A 226 -3.58 -8.96 -18.68
N HIS A 227 -4.19 -7.83 -19.07
CA HIS A 227 -3.77 -7.08 -20.28
C HIS A 227 -2.46 -6.33 -20.10
N LEU A 228 -2.00 -6.17 -18.86
CA LEU A 228 -0.77 -5.44 -18.52
C LEU A 228 0.40 -6.39 -18.25
N PHE A 229 0.12 -7.65 -18.06
CA PHE A 229 1.11 -8.65 -17.63
C PHE A 229 2.03 -9.12 -18.75
N GLU A 230 1.62 -8.94 -20.00
CA GLU A 230 2.38 -9.40 -21.15
C GLU A 230 3.63 -8.53 -21.37
N GLY A 231 4.78 -9.19 -21.43
CA GLY A 231 6.07 -8.52 -21.75
C GLY A 231 6.73 -7.79 -20.58
N VAL A 232 6.24 -7.90 -19.34
CA VAL A 232 6.89 -7.28 -18.18
C VAL A 232 8.19 -7.98 -17.82
N SER A 233 9.23 -7.20 -17.53
CA SER A 233 10.56 -7.71 -17.13
C SER A 233 10.60 -8.20 -15.69
N ALA A 234 9.82 -7.57 -14.80
CA ALA A 234 9.71 -7.96 -13.41
C ALA A 234 8.35 -7.60 -12.81
N VAL A 235 7.95 -8.37 -11.81
CA VAL A 235 6.84 -8.07 -10.91
C VAL A 235 7.42 -7.66 -9.56
N ILE A 236 6.98 -6.53 -9.03
CA ILE A 236 7.20 -6.14 -7.64
C ILE A 236 5.92 -6.44 -6.88
N PHE A 237 5.99 -7.38 -5.96
CA PHE A 237 4.87 -7.75 -5.09
C PHE A 237 5.10 -7.18 -3.71
N CYS A 238 4.22 -6.29 -3.24
CA CYS A 238 4.28 -5.70 -1.92
C CYS A 238 3.36 -6.42 -0.95
N ALA A 239 3.92 -6.92 0.15
CA ALA A 239 3.19 -7.55 1.23
C ALA A 239 3.34 -6.72 2.51
N ALA A 240 2.25 -6.18 3.02
CA ALA A 240 2.22 -5.45 4.28
C ALA A 240 2.29 -6.45 5.45
N ILE A 241 3.52 -6.77 5.92
CA ILE A 241 3.73 -7.80 6.94
C ILE A 241 3.22 -7.43 8.32
N SER A 242 2.86 -6.17 8.56
CA SER A 242 2.22 -5.71 9.79
C SER A 242 0.73 -6.12 9.90
N GLU A 243 0.13 -6.62 8.83
CA GLU A 243 -1.30 -6.92 8.75
C GLU A 243 -1.66 -8.38 9.13
N TYR A 244 -0.74 -9.11 9.75
CA TYR A 244 -0.90 -10.53 10.10
C TYR A 244 -2.01 -10.80 11.14
N ASP A 245 -2.40 -9.79 11.92
CA ASP A 245 -3.45 -9.83 12.93
C ASP A 245 -4.74 -9.12 12.50
N GLN A 246 -4.83 -8.71 11.24
CA GLN A 246 -5.97 -7.95 10.72
C GLN A 246 -6.83 -8.79 9.78
N THR A 247 -8.13 -8.45 9.71
CA THR A 247 -9.09 -9.04 8.78
C THR A 247 -9.40 -8.11 7.63
N LEU A 248 -9.99 -8.65 6.57
CA LEU A 248 -10.46 -7.86 5.43
C LEU A 248 -11.71 -7.05 5.81
N PHE A 249 -11.81 -5.85 5.29
CA PHE A 249 -13.02 -5.03 5.44
C PHE A 249 -14.25 -5.66 4.76
N GLU A 250 -14.05 -6.40 3.68
CA GLU A 250 -15.12 -7.03 2.90
C GLU A 250 -15.55 -8.38 3.45
N ASP A 251 -14.68 -8.99 4.25
CA ASP A 251 -14.85 -10.31 4.80
C ASP A 251 -14.13 -10.38 6.16
N GLU A 252 -14.83 -10.03 7.21
CA GLU A 252 -14.30 -9.98 8.58
C GLU A 252 -13.78 -11.34 9.09
N GLN A 253 -14.15 -12.44 8.42
CA GLN A 253 -13.62 -13.76 8.73
C GLN A 253 -12.29 -14.06 8.02
N LYS A 254 -11.91 -13.26 7.01
CA LYS A 254 -10.70 -13.48 6.22
C LYS A 254 -9.54 -12.65 6.75
N ASN A 255 -8.50 -13.31 7.23
CA ASN A 255 -7.25 -12.65 7.62
C ASN A 255 -6.53 -12.06 6.39
N ARG A 256 -6.01 -10.82 6.49
CA ARG A 256 -5.34 -10.11 5.40
C ARG A 256 -4.07 -10.81 4.93
N MET A 257 -3.30 -11.40 5.83
CA MET A 257 -2.09 -12.14 5.46
C MET A 257 -2.42 -13.44 4.72
N MET A 258 -3.56 -14.09 5.06
CA MET A 258 -4.06 -15.24 4.30
C MET A 258 -4.48 -14.85 2.88
N GLU A 259 -5.15 -13.71 2.70
CA GLU A 259 -5.47 -13.18 1.36
C GLU A 259 -4.19 -12.83 0.58
N THR A 260 -3.20 -12.22 1.23
CA THR A 260 -1.90 -11.90 0.64
C THR A 260 -1.18 -13.16 0.18
N LYS A 261 -1.18 -14.23 0.99
CA LYS A 261 -0.64 -15.54 0.63
C LYS A 261 -1.29 -16.11 -0.63
N GLU A 262 -2.63 -16.15 -0.64
CA GLU A 262 -3.40 -16.70 -1.75
C GLU A 262 -3.17 -15.92 -3.04
N LEU A 263 -3.12 -14.60 -2.92
CA LEU A 263 -2.89 -13.72 -4.06
C LEU A 263 -1.48 -13.87 -4.61
N PHE A 264 -0.47 -13.95 -3.75
CA PHE A 264 0.91 -14.18 -4.18
C PHE A 264 1.04 -15.53 -4.90
N ASP A 265 0.45 -16.59 -4.35
CA ASP A 265 0.39 -17.91 -4.98
C ASP A 265 -0.29 -17.85 -6.37
N TRP A 266 -1.41 -17.15 -6.46
CA TRP A 266 -2.15 -16.99 -7.71
C TRP A 266 -1.32 -16.23 -8.76
N VAL A 267 -0.66 -15.12 -8.38
CA VAL A 267 0.19 -14.34 -9.29
C VAL A 267 1.37 -15.17 -9.78
N LEU A 268 2.03 -15.93 -8.91
CA LEU A 268 3.15 -16.80 -9.26
C LEU A 268 2.80 -17.86 -10.31
N LYS A 269 1.55 -18.31 -10.33
CA LYS A 269 1.04 -19.35 -11.23
C LYS A 269 0.57 -18.82 -12.59
N GLN A 270 0.57 -17.49 -12.81
CA GLN A 270 0.13 -16.94 -14.09
C GLN A 270 1.09 -17.32 -15.22
N PRO A 271 0.59 -17.85 -16.35
CA PRO A 271 1.45 -18.28 -17.48
C PRO A 271 2.29 -17.13 -18.06
N CYS A 272 1.75 -15.90 -18.09
CA CYS A 272 2.47 -14.72 -18.60
C CYS A 272 3.72 -14.39 -17.79
N PHE A 273 3.81 -14.85 -16.54
CA PHE A 273 4.96 -14.61 -15.65
C PHE A 273 5.96 -15.78 -15.60
N GLU A 274 5.87 -16.76 -16.50
CA GLU A 274 6.73 -17.93 -16.47
C GLU A 274 8.23 -17.59 -16.43
N LYS A 275 8.63 -16.57 -17.18
CA LYS A 275 10.02 -16.09 -17.27
C LYS A 275 10.27 -14.76 -16.56
N THR A 276 9.25 -14.19 -15.90
CA THR A 276 9.34 -12.87 -15.28
C THR A 276 10.02 -12.94 -13.93
N SER A 277 10.92 -12.02 -13.63
CA SER A 277 11.55 -11.88 -12.31
C SER A 277 10.55 -11.43 -11.26
N PHE A 278 10.69 -11.92 -10.03
CA PHE A 278 9.85 -11.52 -8.89
C PHE A 278 10.68 -10.83 -7.82
N MET A 279 10.24 -9.65 -7.43
CA MET A 279 10.78 -8.86 -6.34
C MET A 279 9.70 -8.74 -5.27
N LEU A 280 9.86 -9.46 -4.17
CA LEU A 280 8.93 -9.40 -3.04
C LEU A 280 9.40 -8.33 -2.06
N PHE A 281 8.55 -7.32 -1.82
CA PHE A 281 8.75 -6.30 -0.81
C PHE A 281 7.94 -6.67 0.42
N LEU A 282 8.62 -7.03 1.50
CA LEU A 282 8.02 -7.21 2.82
C LEU A 282 7.96 -5.83 3.47
N ASN A 283 6.85 -5.15 3.21
CA ASN A 283 6.64 -3.73 3.54
C ASN A 283 6.00 -3.51 4.91
N LYS A 284 5.97 -2.25 5.36
CA LYS A 284 5.50 -1.81 6.69
C LYS A 284 6.29 -2.45 7.83
N PHE A 285 7.59 -2.60 7.63
CA PHE A 285 8.45 -3.20 8.66
C PHE A 285 8.51 -2.35 9.94
N ASP A 286 8.43 -1.03 9.83
CA ASP A 286 8.37 -0.09 10.95
C ASP A 286 7.15 -0.29 11.86
N ILE A 287 6.03 -0.70 11.31
CA ILE A 287 4.83 -1.07 12.07
C ILE A 287 4.98 -2.49 12.61
N PHE A 288 5.47 -3.41 11.78
CA PHE A 288 5.69 -4.80 12.14
C PHE A 288 6.59 -4.94 13.37
N GLU A 289 7.74 -4.24 13.41
CA GLU A 289 8.71 -4.33 14.52
C GLU A 289 8.13 -3.91 15.88
N LYS A 290 7.20 -2.94 15.87
CA LYS A 290 6.51 -2.49 17.08
C LYS A 290 5.40 -3.46 17.50
N LYS A 291 4.69 -4.02 16.51
CA LYS A 291 3.52 -4.88 16.72
C LYS A 291 3.92 -6.28 17.18
N VAL A 292 4.94 -6.90 16.60
CA VAL A 292 5.33 -8.29 16.88
C VAL A 292 5.78 -8.52 18.33
N LEU A 293 6.20 -7.45 19.02
CA LEU A 293 6.54 -7.50 20.45
C LEU A 293 5.31 -7.49 21.37
N LYS A 294 4.12 -7.14 20.84
CA LYS A 294 2.86 -7.04 21.59
C LYS A 294 1.89 -8.14 21.20
N VAL A 295 1.78 -8.41 19.91
CA VAL A 295 0.88 -9.40 19.32
C VAL A 295 1.72 -10.49 18.68
N PRO A 296 1.64 -11.75 19.13
CA PRO A 296 2.47 -12.83 18.58
C PRO A 296 2.04 -13.19 17.16
N LEU A 297 3.00 -13.60 16.30
CA LEU A 297 2.73 -13.95 14.89
C LEU A 297 1.74 -15.10 14.72
N ASN A 298 1.68 -16.04 15.68
CA ASN A 298 0.84 -17.23 15.60
C ASN A 298 -0.66 -16.99 15.70
N VAL A 299 -1.10 -15.73 15.87
CA VAL A 299 -2.51 -15.33 15.69
C VAL A 299 -2.95 -15.49 14.24
N CYS A 300 -2.02 -15.36 13.30
CA CYS A 300 -2.23 -15.65 11.89
C CYS A 300 -2.17 -17.16 11.63
N GLU A 301 -3.15 -17.70 10.93
CA GLU A 301 -3.20 -19.13 10.61
C GLU A 301 -1.98 -19.61 9.81
N TRP A 302 -1.45 -18.80 8.90
CA TRP A 302 -0.26 -19.13 8.14
C TRP A 302 1.00 -19.21 8.99
N PHE A 303 1.00 -18.56 10.16
CA PHE A 303 2.14 -18.47 11.06
C PHE A 303 1.94 -19.23 12.38
N LYS A 304 0.95 -20.15 12.46
CA LYS A 304 0.63 -20.93 13.67
C LYS A 304 1.81 -21.71 14.26
N ASP A 305 2.76 -22.09 13.40
CA ASP A 305 3.96 -22.82 13.79
C ASP A 305 5.10 -21.93 14.31
N TYR A 306 4.91 -20.60 14.32
CA TYR A 306 5.86 -19.68 14.94
C TYR A 306 5.82 -19.78 16.46
N GLN A 307 7.01 -19.91 17.05
CA GLN A 307 7.19 -19.87 18.51
C GLN A 307 8.19 -18.76 18.84
N PRO A 308 7.81 -17.75 19.64
CA PRO A 308 8.76 -16.74 20.12
C PRO A 308 9.86 -17.42 20.95
N VAL A 309 11.11 -17.16 20.64
CA VAL A 309 12.27 -17.79 21.29
C VAL A 309 13.21 -16.77 21.94
N SER A 310 12.93 -15.48 21.77
CA SER A 310 13.77 -14.38 22.27
C SER A 310 12.92 -13.17 22.64
N THR A 311 13.56 -12.05 22.93
CA THR A 311 12.90 -10.79 23.29
C THR A 311 13.54 -9.60 22.57
N GLY A 312 12.83 -8.48 22.50
CA GLY A 312 13.32 -7.24 21.94
C GLY A 312 13.78 -7.37 20.49
N LYS A 313 14.92 -6.78 20.15
CA LYS A 313 15.41 -6.75 18.75
C LYS A 313 15.63 -8.13 18.14
N GLN A 314 16.09 -9.10 18.94
CA GLN A 314 16.34 -10.45 18.44
C GLN A 314 15.01 -11.12 18.05
N GLU A 315 13.95 -10.92 18.82
CA GLU A 315 12.63 -11.44 18.48
C GLU A 315 12.09 -10.82 17.17
N ILE A 316 12.28 -9.53 16.98
CA ILE A 316 11.88 -8.86 15.73
C ILE A 316 12.58 -9.49 14.52
N GLU A 317 13.89 -9.72 14.61
CA GLU A 317 14.64 -10.34 13.51
C GLU A 317 14.23 -11.81 13.29
N ASN A 318 14.01 -12.57 14.34
CA ASN A 318 13.55 -13.96 14.22
C ASN A 318 12.17 -14.04 13.57
N ALA A 319 11.26 -13.20 14.00
CA ALA A 319 9.91 -13.09 13.43
C ALA A 319 9.95 -12.69 11.95
N TYR A 320 10.77 -11.70 11.62
CA TYR A 320 10.95 -11.27 10.23
C TYR A 320 11.53 -12.39 9.34
N GLU A 321 12.60 -13.06 9.77
CA GLU A 321 13.19 -14.17 9.00
C GLU A 321 12.22 -15.35 8.88
N PHE A 322 11.37 -15.59 9.88
CA PHE A 322 10.31 -16.59 9.78
C PHE A 322 9.28 -16.22 8.70
N VAL A 323 8.77 -15.01 8.70
CA VAL A 323 7.81 -14.52 7.67
C VAL A 323 8.44 -14.61 6.29
N LYS A 324 9.67 -14.15 6.14
CA LYS A 324 10.44 -14.23 4.89
C LYS A 324 10.56 -15.67 4.39
N LYS A 325 10.91 -16.60 5.28
CA LYS A 325 11.00 -18.04 4.96
C LYS A 325 9.66 -18.61 4.49
N LYS A 326 8.54 -18.23 5.11
CA LYS A 326 7.20 -18.65 4.66
C LYS A 326 6.90 -18.22 3.22
N PHE A 327 7.28 -17.01 2.84
CA PHE A 327 7.14 -16.53 1.46
C PHE A 327 8.11 -17.22 0.50
N GLU A 328 9.34 -17.53 0.92
CA GLU A 328 10.29 -18.32 0.14
C GLU A 328 9.76 -19.72 -0.13
N GLU A 329 9.26 -20.42 0.89
CA GLU A 329 8.63 -21.73 0.78
C GLU A 329 7.44 -21.70 -0.19
N LEU A 330 6.56 -20.70 -0.07
CA LEU A 330 5.43 -20.52 -0.96
C LEU A 330 5.87 -20.31 -2.41
N TYR A 331 6.90 -19.49 -2.65
CA TYR A 331 7.46 -19.27 -3.97
C TYR A 331 7.94 -20.59 -4.60
N PHE A 332 8.73 -21.39 -3.87
CA PHE A 332 9.23 -22.66 -4.38
C PHE A 332 8.14 -23.72 -4.59
N GLN A 333 7.11 -23.73 -3.74
CA GLN A 333 5.95 -24.63 -3.90
C GLN A 333 5.09 -24.25 -5.12
N SER A 334 4.98 -22.97 -5.42
CA SER A 334 4.12 -22.44 -6.49
C SER A 334 4.84 -22.35 -7.83
N THR A 335 6.16 -22.56 -7.85
CA THR A 335 6.99 -22.46 -9.04
C THR A 335 7.43 -23.86 -9.48
N ALA A 336 7.17 -24.22 -10.72
CA ALA A 336 7.60 -25.52 -11.26
C ALA A 336 9.14 -25.65 -11.22
N PRO A 337 9.69 -26.86 -10.97
CA PRO A 337 11.14 -27.08 -10.82
C PRO A 337 11.98 -26.70 -12.06
N ASP A 338 11.37 -26.65 -13.22
CA ASP A 338 11.98 -26.29 -14.51
C ASP A 338 12.08 -24.77 -14.77
N ARG A 339 11.52 -23.95 -13.87
CA ARG A 339 11.61 -22.48 -13.95
C ARG A 339 12.86 -21.91 -13.28
N VAL A 340 14.01 -22.53 -13.53
CA VAL A 340 15.30 -22.22 -12.88
C VAL A 340 15.83 -20.83 -13.24
N ASP A 341 15.44 -20.29 -14.40
CA ASP A 341 15.94 -19.01 -14.90
C ASP A 341 15.23 -17.78 -14.33
N ARG A 342 14.27 -17.98 -13.43
CA ARG A 342 13.46 -16.92 -12.87
C ARG A 342 14.11 -16.35 -11.60
N VAL A 343 14.47 -15.07 -11.63
CA VAL A 343 15.03 -14.39 -10.45
C VAL A 343 13.94 -14.13 -9.43
N PHE A 344 14.17 -14.57 -8.19
CA PHE A 344 13.36 -14.22 -7.03
C PHE A 344 14.21 -13.56 -5.96
N LYS A 345 13.80 -12.38 -5.50
CA LYS A 345 14.46 -11.61 -4.43
C LYS A 345 13.45 -11.07 -3.45
N ILE A 346 13.80 -11.10 -2.18
CA ILE A 346 12.99 -10.55 -1.09
C ILE A 346 13.72 -9.35 -0.48
N TYR A 347 12.99 -8.27 -0.27
CA TYR A 347 13.50 -7.04 0.32
C TYR A 347 12.65 -6.64 1.53
N ARG A 348 13.32 -6.24 2.61
CA ARG A 348 12.69 -5.58 3.75
C ARG A 348 12.48 -4.12 3.38
N THR A 349 11.25 -3.63 3.47
CA THR A 349 10.92 -2.25 3.07
C THR A 349 10.05 -1.55 4.11
N THR A 350 10.18 -0.23 4.10
CA THR A 350 9.28 0.72 4.75
C THR A 350 9.10 1.84 3.74
N ALA A 351 7.91 1.95 3.15
CA ALA A 351 7.68 2.90 2.05
C ALA A 351 7.86 4.36 2.50
N LEU A 352 7.67 4.64 3.79
CA LEU A 352 7.92 5.96 4.40
C LEU A 352 9.42 6.32 4.55
N ASP A 353 10.36 5.36 4.37
CA ASP A 353 11.79 5.63 4.42
C ASP A 353 12.41 5.84 3.02
N PRO A 354 12.65 7.11 2.59
CA PRO A 354 13.18 7.41 1.26
C PRO A 354 14.55 6.78 1.00
N LYS A 355 15.40 6.65 2.02
CA LYS A 355 16.74 6.08 1.89
C LYS A 355 16.66 4.57 1.63
N LEU A 356 15.78 3.90 2.38
CA LEU A 356 15.56 2.47 2.22
C LEU A 356 14.94 2.16 0.85
N VAL A 357 13.91 2.90 0.43
CA VAL A 357 13.28 2.75 -0.90
C VAL A 357 14.31 2.96 -2.01
N LYS A 358 15.08 4.05 -1.96
CA LYS A 358 16.14 4.32 -2.95
C LYS A 358 17.18 3.20 -3.02
N LYS A 359 17.62 2.68 -1.86
CA LYS A 359 18.55 1.54 -1.78
C LYS A 359 17.94 0.29 -2.40
N THR A 360 16.68 -0.01 -2.08
CA THR A 360 15.98 -1.19 -2.60
C THR A 360 15.84 -1.13 -4.13
N PHE A 361 15.40 0.00 -4.67
CA PHE A 361 15.30 0.17 -6.12
C PHE A 361 16.66 0.08 -6.84
N LYS A 362 17.74 0.54 -6.22
CA LYS A 362 19.09 0.33 -6.76
C LYS A 362 19.42 -1.16 -6.86
N LEU A 363 19.08 -1.95 -5.84
CA LEU A 363 19.30 -3.40 -5.86
C LEU A 363 18.41 -4.12 -6.88
N VAL A 364 17.18 -3.65 -7.07
CA VAL A 364 16.29 -4.14 -8.14
C VAL A 364 16.90 -3.86 -9.52
N ASP A 365 17.34 -2.62 -9.77
CA ASP A 365 18.01 -2.21 -11.01
C ASP A 365 19.23 -3.10 -11.31
N GLU A 366 20.15 -3.24 -10.34
CA GLU A 366 21.34 -4.08 -10.47
C GLU A 366 20.98 -5.55 -10.79
N THR A 367 19.94 -6.08 -10.17
CA THR A 367 19.48 -7.46 -10.36
C THR A 367 18.95 -7.66 -11.79
N LEU A 368 18.12 -6.74 -12.26
CA LEU A 368 17.54 -6.82 -13.61
C LEU A 368 18.60 -6.64 -14.70
N ARG A 369 19.55 -5.73 -14.50
CA ARG A 369 20.67 -5.54 -15.45
C ARG A 369 21.54 -6.77 -15.56
N ARG A 370 21.90 -7.40 -14.45
CA ARG A 370 22.66 -8.67 -14.47
C ARG A 370 21.95 -9.74 -15.27
N ARG A 371 20.63 -9.85 -15.07
CA ARG A 371 19.82 -10.79 -15.84
C ARG A 371 19.85 -10.49 -17.33
N HIS A 372 19.65 -9.25 -17.74
CA HIS A 372 19.69 -8.86 -19.15
C HIS A 372 21.05 -9.13 -19.78
N LEU A 373 22.16 -8.88 -19.05
CA LEU A 373 23.51 -9.19 -19.53
C LEU A 373 23.71 -10.70 -19.70
N PHE A 374 23.21 -11.50 -18.77
CA PHE A 374 23.25 -12.96 -18.87
C PHE A 374 22.42 -13.47 -20.05
N GLU A 375 21.19 -12.99 -20.23
CA GLU A 375 20.33 -13.34 -21.37
C GLU A 375 20.92 -12.91 -22.73
N ALA A 376 21.71 -11.84 -22.74
CA ALA A 376 22.45 -11.36 -23.91
C ALA A 376 23.78 -12.11 -24.15
N GLY A 377 24.14 -13.06 -23.27
CA GLY A 377 25.42 -13.79 -23.36
C GLY A 377 26.65 -12.92 -23.08
N LEU A 378 26.49 -11.83 -22.31
CA LEU A 378 27.56 -10.89 -21.96
C LEU A 378 28.12 -11.12 -20.55
N LEU A 379 27.55 -12.04 -19.79
CA LEU A 379 27.98 -12.52 -18.47
C LEU A 379 28.02 -14.04 -18.45
#